data_9910abe69d6cd08da44b60d1e9278e82
#
_entry.id   9910abe69d6cd08da44b60d1e9278e82
#
_cell.length_a   1.000
_cell.length_b   1.000
_cell.length_c   1.000
_cell.angle_alpha   90.00
_cell.angle_beta   90.00
_cell.angle_gamma   90.00
#
_symmetry.space_group_name_H-M   'P 1'
#
loop_
_entity.id
_entity.type
_entity.pdbx_description
1 polymer ?
#
loop_
_entity_poly.entity_id
_entity_poly.type
_entity_poly.pdbx_seq_one_letter_code
_entity_poly.pdbx_strand_id
1 'polypeptide(L)'
;MSLQIAVEKVRWLAAGLLELNGCDADIAQDVAEHMIEAERYGFASHGVTLLPKYLENIARGDVTANARPECLTSEGNLQRFHAHNGFGQHAGKVAVNAAIEQAKRRGFCLLTLCHAHHLGRMGHYGQMVADQGLAMLAMSNVTGRPALVAPWGGAEPRMTTNPFCFAWPFSDGRPPILVDFATSSMALNKARVMSSTGKQAAPGQLIDAQGNPSNDPGVLFSNPPGALLPFGEHKGFGLALMIEMMAGILSGGDTIAEDHQTDGSAHNHLFALIIDPDQFTDLAGETGQFFADYLLATQPQPGGNPVIYPGMPEAANRERNAKMITIPVSFWSWVVEHYARKGIDLGLHPQESALAG
;
A
#
# COMPACT_ATOMS: atom_id res chain seq x y z
N MET A 1 4.63 -16.19 -17.55
CA MET A 1 5.42 -17.19 -16.77
C MET A 1 5.88 -16.52 -15.47
N SER A 2 5.95 -17.29 -14.38
CA SER A 2 6.38 -16.83 -13.06
C SER A 2 7.36 -17.84 -12.45
N LEU A 3 8.18 -17.39 -11.50
CA LEU A 3 9.19 -18.16 -10.79
C LEU A 3 8.90 -18.15 -9.30
N GLN A 4 9.20 -19.26 -8.62
CA GLN A 4 9.23 -19.35 -7.16
C GLN A 4 10.69 -19.07 -6.70
N ILE A 5 10.89 -18.03 -5.89
CA ILE A 5 12.22 -17.64 -5.42
C ILE A 5 12.18 -17.43 -3.91
N ALA A 6 13.28 -17.79 -3.24
CA ALA A 6 13.40 -17.61 -1.81
C ALA A 6 13.23 -16.13 -1.42
N VAL A 7 12.41 -15.89 -0.41
CA VAL A 7 12.10 -14.55 0.13
C VAL A 7 13.37 -13.77 0.43
N GLU A 8 14.33 -14.40 1.15
CA GLU A 8 15.59 -13.77 1.55
C GLU A 8 16.45 -13.36 0.35
N LYS A 9 16.45 -14.18 -0.72
CA LYS A 9 17.18 -13.87 -1.95
C LYS A 9 16.62 -12.65 -2.64
N VAL A 10 15.29 -12.57 -2.77
CA VAL A 10 14.64 -11.41 -3.41
C VAL A 10 14.81 -10.15 -2.56
N ARG A 11 14.71 -10.28 -1.23
CA ARG A 11 14.96 -9.16 -0.29
C ARG A 11 16.36 -8.60 -0.46
N TRP A 12 17.37 -9.46 -0.43
CA TRP A 12 18.77 -9.07 -0.59
C TRP A 12 19.02 -8.38 -1.94
N LEU A 13 18.48 -8.93 -3.04
CA LEU A 13 18.61 -8.35 -4.36
C LEU A 13 17.88 -6.99 -4.47
N ALA A 14 16.69 -6.86 -3.89
CA ALA A 14 15.95 -5.59 -3.93
C ALA A 14 16.67 -4.49 -3.15
N ALA A 15 17.15 -4.79 -1.93
CA ALA A 15 17.94 -3.85 -1.14
C ALA A 15 19.24 -3.46 -1.85
N GLY A 16 19.99 -4.45 -2.36
CA GLY A 16 21.23 -4.20 -3.09
C GLY A 16 21.04 -3.33 -4.35
N LEU A 17 19.92 -3.47 -5.09
CA LEU A 17 19.63 -2.59 -6.22
C LEU A 17 19.36 -1.15 -5.80
N LEU A 18 18.69 -0.93 -4.66
CA LEU A 18 18.49 0.40 -4.12
C LEU A 18 19.83 1.02 -3.68
N GLU A 19 20.67 0.27 -2.98
CA GLU A 19 22.01 0.73 -2.56
C GLU A 19 22.91 1.07 -3.76
N LEU A 20 22.94 0.21 -4.79
CA LEU A 20 23.67 0.45 -6.05
C LEU A 20 23.18 1.69 -6.82
N ASN A 21 22.00 2.20 -6.51
CA ASN A 21 21.45 3.42 -7.06
C ASN A 21 21.41 4.58 -6.06
N GLY A 22 22.19 4.50 -4.99
CA GLY A 22 22.51 5.59 -4.09
C GLY A 22 21.67 5.71 -2.83
N CYS A 23 20.89 4.66 -2.47
CA CYS A 23 20.20 4.65 -1.19
C CYS A 23 21.14 4.23 -0.05
N ASP A 24 21.00 4.84 1.11
CA ASP A 24 21.59 4.34 2.35
C ASP A 24 21.02 2.95 2.69
N ALA A 25 21.86 2.08 3.28
CA ALA A 25 21.52 0.67 3.51
C ALA A 25 20.27 0.46 4.37
N ASP A 26 20.03 1.29 5.39
CA ASP A 26 18.84 1.21 6.25
C ASP A 26 17.56 1.58 5.51
N ILE A 27 17.61 2.59 4.65
CA ILE A 27 16.46 2.98 3.79
C ILE A 27 16.20 1.89 2.76
N ALA A 28 17.24 1.39 2.09
CA ALA A 28 17.13 0.32 1.11
C ALA A 28 16.51 -0.94 1.72
N GLN A 29 16.91 -1.30 2.95
CA GLN A 29 16.38 -2.44 3.68
C GLN A 29 14.89 -2.24 4.03
N ASP A 30 14.49 -1.06 4.52
CA ASP A 30 13.10 -0.77 4.86
C ASP A 30 12.18 -0.83 3.64
N VAL A 31 12.63 -0.28 2.51
CA VAL A 31 11.87 -0.30 1.25
C VAL A 31 11.75 -1.73 0.73
N ALA A 32 12.85 -2.49 0.71
CA ALA A 32 12.85 -3.89 0.26
C ALA A 32 11.95 -4.76 1.14
N GLU A 33 12.04 -4.62 2.47
CA GLU A 33 11.21 -5.36 3.41
C GLU A 33 9.72 -5.10 3.20
N HIS A 34 9.32 -3.83 3.04
CA HIS A 34 7.94 -3.47 2.78
C HIS A 34 7.40 -4.11 1.49
N MET A 35 8.21 -4.10 0.41
CA MET A 35 7.85 -4.75 -0.86
C MET A 35 7.71 -6.27 -0.70
N ILE A 36 8.63 -6.90 0.01
CA ILE A 36 8.62 -8.35 0.29
C ILE A 36 7.40 -8.73 1.12
N GLU A 37 7.08 -7.98 2.17
CA GLU A 37 5.86 -8.23 2.94
C GLU A 37 4.60 -8.07 2.08
N ALA A 38 4.55 -7.08 1.18
CA ALA A 38 3.44 -6.97 0.23
C ALA A 38 3.28 -8.24 -0.63
N GLU A 39 4.37 -8.80 -1.17
CA GLU A 39 4.33 -10.09 -1.90
C GLU A 39 3.86 -11.24 -1.02
N ARG A 40 4.37 -11.34 0.21
CA ARG A 40 4.01 -12.41 1.15
C ARG A 40 2.52 -12.38 1.50
N TYR A 41 1.95 -11.20 1.68
CA TYR A 41 0.53 -11.01 1.95
C TYR A 41 -0.36 -11.15 0.70
N GLY A 42 0.21 -11.33 -0.50
CA GLY A 42 -0.52 -11.50 -1.76
C GLY A 42 -0.84 -10.22 -2.51
N PHE A 43 -0.20 -9.11 -2.17
CA PHE A 43 -0.38 -7.79 -2.79
C PHE A 43 0.76 -7.44 -3.76
N ALA A 44 0.94 -8.25 -4.80
CA ALA A 44 1.98 -8.06 -5.82
C ALA A 44 1.96 -6.67 -6.49
N SER A 45 0.83 -5.95 -6.45
CA SER A 45 0.71 -4.57 -6.95
C SER A 45 1.56 -3.56 -6.16
N HIS A 46 1.94 -3.90 -4.92
CA HIS A 46 2.78 -3.11 -4.03
C HIS A 46 4.11 -3.82 -3.71
N GLY A 47 4.38 -4.91 -4.42
CA GLY A 47 5.54 -5.75 -4.24
C GLY A 47 6.75 -5.32 -5.07
N VAL A 48 7.69 -6.24 -5.21
CA VAL A 48 9.01 -5.99 -5.81
C VAL A 48 8.98 -5.56 -7.27
N THR A 49 7.89 -5.82 -7.98
CA THR A 49 7.71 -5.36 -9.37
C THR A 49 7.63 -3.83 -9.51
N LEU A 50 7.52 -3.08 -8.40
CA LEU A 50 7.62 -1.62 -8.39
C LEU A 50 9.08 -1.12 -8.39
N LEU A 51 10.05 -1.98 -8.10
CA LEU A 51 11.46 -1.60 -7.98
C LEU A 51 12.02 -0.89 -9.24
N PRO A 52 11.74 -1.36 -10.48
CA PRO A 52 12.16 -0.63 -11.68
C PRO A 52 11.70 0.83 -11.69
N LYS A 53 10.45 1.07 -11.30
CA LYS A 53 9.89 2.44 -11.23
C LYS A 53 10.55 3.27 -10.13
N TYR A 54 10.87 2.66 -9.00
CA TYR A 54 11.56 3.35 -7.90
C TYR A 54 12.98 3.76 -8.30
N LEU A 55 13.73 2.90 -9.00
CA LEU A 55 15.05 3.26 -9.52
C LEU A 55 14.98 4.35 -10.59
N GLU A 56 13.95 4.33 -11.44
CA GLU A 56 13.69 5.44 -12.37
C GLU A 56 13.40 6.75 -11.62
N ASN A 57 12.59 6.70 -10.55
CA ASN A 57 12.27 7.86 -9.74
C ASN A 57 13.50 8.44 -9.03
N ILE A 58 14.44 7.59 -8.56
CA ILE A 58 15.73 8.04 -8.04
C ILE A 58 16.51 8.78 -9.15
N ALA A 59 16.64 8.17 -10.32
CA ALA A 59 17.41 8.73 -11.43
C ALA A 59 16.85 10.06 -11.95
N ARG A 60 15.53 10.27 -11.84
CA ARG A 60 14.85 11.52 -12.23
C ARG A 60 14.84 12.58 -11.14
N GLY A 61 15.16 12.20 -9.89
CA GLY A 61 15.02 13.10 -8.74
C GLY A 61 13.57 13.25 -8.23
N ASP A 62 12.66 12.35 -8.65
CA ASP A 62 11.27 12.31 -8.20
C ASP A 62 11.16 11.78 -6.75
N VAL A 63 12.22 11.17 -6.24
CA VAL A 63 12.40 10.78 -4.85
C VAL A 63 13.79 11.19 -4.37
N THR A 64 13.87 11.73 -3.16
CA THR A 64 15.14 12.04 -2.50
C THR A 64 15.61 10.78 -1.74
N ALA A 65 16.49 9.99 -2.37
CA ALA A 65 16.80 8.61 -1.96
C ALA A 65 17.17 8.47 -0.48
N ASN A 66 17.91 9.44 0.07
CA ASN A 66 18.42 9.41 1.45
C ASN A 66 17.77 10.43 2.38
N ALA A 67 16.64 11.04 1.97
CA ALA A 67 15.88 11.90 2.85
C ALA A 67 15.32 11.11 4.03
N ARG A 68 15.50 11.67 5.20
CA ARG A 68 14.98 11.11 6.45
C ARG A 68 13.80 11.94 6.94
N PRO A 69 12.76 11.28 7.50
CA PRO A 69 11.61 12.02 8.00
C PRO A 69 12.00 12.88 9.21
N GLU A 70 11.55 14.13 9.17
CA GLU A 70 11.71 15.09 10.25
C GLU A 70 10.46 15.14 11.11
N CYS A 71 10.62 15.03 12.43
CA CYS A 71 9.54 15.25 13.38
C CYS A 71 9.34 16.75 13.59
N LEU A 72 8.29 17.31 13.01
CA LEU A 72 7.93 18.73 13.12
C LEU A 72 7.29 19.07 14.49
N THR A 73 6.57 18.11 15.07
CA THR A 73 5.85 18.27 16.33
C THR A 73 5.70 16.92 17.01
N SER A 74 6.02 16.89 18.32
CA SER A 74 5.78 15.75 19.20
C SER A 74 5.25 16.26 20.55
N GLU A 75 4.01 16.75 20.54
CA GLU A 75 3.38 17.37 21.72
C GLU A 75 2.08 16.67 22.07
N GLY A 76 1.89 16.39 23.35
CA GLY A 76 0.68 15.70 23.83
C GLY A 76 0.48 14.37 23.08
N ASN A 77 -0.67 14.22 22.43
CA ASN A 77 -1.04 13.06 21.62
C ASN A 77 -0.88 13.30 20.11
N LEU A 78 -0.20 14.38 19.72
CA LEU A 78 0.02 14.74 18.33
C LEU A 78 1.46 14.51 17.92
N GLN A 79 1.65 13.84 16.78
CA GLN A 79 2.94 13.76 16.08
C GLN A 79 2.78 14.15 14.61
N ARG A 80 3.63 15.05 14.17
CA ARG A 80 3.66 15.52 12.79
C ARG A 80 5.04 15.31 12.19
N PHE A 81 5.07 14.69 11.01
CA PHE A 81 6.31 14.39 10.29
C PHE A 81 6.28 15.00 8.89
N HIS A 82 7.46 15.33 8.40
CA HIS A 82 7.72 15.70 7.01
C HIS A 82 8.75 14.74 6.41
N ALA A 83 8.42 14.11 5.27
CA ALA A 83 9.28 13.08 4.67
C ALA A 83 10.34 13.65 3.69
N HIS A 84 10.32 14.95 3.39
CA HIS A 84 11.26 15.60 2.47
C HIS A 84 11.41 14.89 1.12
N ASN A 85 10.29 14.39 0.59
CA ASN A 85 10.22 13.58 -0.63
C ASN A 85 11.07 12.30 -0.58
N GLY A 86 11.34 11.77 0.62
CA GLY A 86 12.00 10.50 0.82
C GLY A 86 11.09 9.30 0.58
N PHE A 87 11.65 8.09 0.58
CA PHE A 87 10.88 6.87 0.43
C PHE A 87 9.80 6.75 1.51
N GLY A 88 8.54 6.64 1.06
CA GLY A 88 7.39 6.58 1.95
C GLY A 88 7.40 5.36 2.87
N GLN A 89 7.93 4.22 2.41
CA GLN A 89 8.08 3.01 3.22
C GLN A 89 8.97 3.25 4.44
N HIS A 90 10.12 3.89 4.26
CA HIS A 90 11.02 4.26 5.36
C HIS A 90 10.39 5.35 6.25
N ALA A 91 9.92 6.44 5.65
CA ALA A 91 9.33 7.55 6.39
C ALA A 91 8.09 7.13 7.19
N GLY A 92 7.22 6.33 6.60
CA GLY A 92 6.03 5.77 7.25
C GLY A 92 6.38 4.84 8.41
N LYS A 93 7.39 3.96 8.23
CA LYS A 93 7.89 3.09 9.30
C LYS A 93 8.40 3.88 10.51
N VAL A 94 9.20 4.91 10.27
CA VAL A 94 9.73 5.79 11.34
C VAL A 94 8.60 6.51 12.06
N ALA A 95 7.69 7.15 11.31
CA ALA A 95 6.60 7.93 11.87
C ALA A 95 5.60 7.06 12.64
N VAL A 96 5.24 5.88 12.10
CA VAL A 96 4.31 4.94 12.76
C VAL A 96 4.93 4.36 14.03
N ASN A 97 6.23 4.01 14.03
CA ASN A 97 6.89 3.54 15.26
C ASN A 97 6.90 4.62 16.35
N ALA A 98 7.17 5.88 16.01
CA ALA A 98 7.09 6.98 16.96
C ALA A 98 5.67 7.16 17.52
N ALA A 99 4.65 7.02 16.69
CA ALA A 99 3.25 7.11 17.10
C ALA A 99 2.80 5.91 17.95
N ILE A 100 3.30 4.69 17.71
CA ILE A 100 3.11 3.50 18.55
C ILE A 100 3.62 3.78 19.96
N GLU A 101 4.85 4.27 20.09
CA GLU A 101 5.43 4.59 21.41
C GLU A 101 4.65 5.68 22.13
N GLN A 102 4.11 6.63 21.41
CA GLN A 102 3.28 7.69 21.97
C GLN A 102 1.90 7.15 22.43
N ALA A 103 1.26 6.31 21.61
CA ALA A 103 -0.02 5.69 21.95
C ALA A 103 0.08 4.81 23.19
N LYS A 104 1.12 3.99 23.31
CA LYS A 104 1.39 3.19 24.53
C LYS A 104 1.52 4.04 25.81
N ARG A 105 2.12 5.22 25.70
CA ARG A 105 2.31 6.11 26.86
C ARG A 105 1.06 6.91 27.23
N ARG A 106 0.21 7.23 26.26
CA ARG A 106 -0.85 8.23 26.40
C ARG A 106 -2.25 7.74 26.02
N GLY A 107 -2.41 6.48 25.67
CA GLY A 107 -3.66 5.87 25.24
C GLY A 107 -3.96 6.01 23.76
N PHE A 108 -3.50 7.07 23.12
CA PHE A 108 -3.61 7.25 21.67
C PHE A 108 -2.59 8.24 21.12
N CYS A 109 -2.38 8.19 19.81
CA CYS A 109 -1.61 9.17 19.07
C CYS A 109 -2.30 9.51 17.75
N LEU A 110 -2.43 10.80 17.45
CA LEU A 110 -2.77 11.30 16.13
C LEU A 110 -1.46 11.59 15.39
N LEU A 111 -1.26 10.90 14.28
CA LEU A 111 -0.08 11.01 13.43
C LEU A 111 -0.45 11.65 12.09
N THR A 112 0.37 12.60 11.63
CA THR A 112 0.38 13.04 10.23
C THR A 112 1.79 12.93 9.67
N LEU A 113 1.89 12.57 8.39
CA LEU A 113 3.14 12.57 7.61
C LEU A 113 2.86 13.19 6.25
N CYS A 114 3.61 14.20 5.86
CA CYS A 114 3.45 14.84 4.55
C CYS A 114 4.69 14.71 3.68
N HIS A 115 4.49 14.91 2.36
CA HIS A 115 5.52 14.94 1.33
C HIS A 115 6.40 13.68 1.32
N ALA A 116 5.78 12.51 1.42
CA ALA A 116 6.43 11.23 1.23
C ALA A 116 6.32 10.79 -0.23
N HIS A 117 7.34 10.13 -0.78
CA HIS A 117 7.17 9.29 -1.95
C HIS A 117 6.21 8.14 -1.60
N HIS A 118 5.89 7.25 -2.53
CA HIS A 118 4.92 6.18 -2.36
C HIS A 118 5.07 5.41 -1.03
N LEU A 119 4.00 5.39 -0.23
CA LEU A 119 3.96 4.72 1.09
C LEU A 119 3.93 3.19 1.01
N GLY A 120 3.68 2.63 -0.18
CA GLY A 120 3.49 1.20 -0.36
C GLY A 120 2.12 0.72 0.13
N ARG A 121 2.04 -0.50 0.64
CA ARG A 121 0.81 -1.11 1.15
C ARG A 121 0.45 -0.55 2.52
N MET A 122 -0.73 0.03 2.67
CA MET A 122 -1.19 0.62 3.93
C MET A 122 -1.37 -0.42 5.04
N GLY A 123 -1.82 -1.62 4.69
CA GLY A 123 -1.96 -2.73 5.65
C GLY A 123 -0.64 -3.19 6.29
N HIS A 124 0.52 -2.82 5.74
CA HIS A 124 1.81 -3.06 6.40
C HIS A 124 1.89 -2.27 7.71
N TYR A 125 1.50 -1.01 7.70
CA TYR A 125 1.46 -0.17 8.91
C TYR A 125 0.39 -0.64 9.89
N GLY A 126 -0.77 -1.08 9.37
CA GLY A 126 -1.82 -1.68 10.20
C GLY A 126 -1.34 -2.92 10.94
N GLN A 127 -0.58 -3.79 10.26
CA GLN A 127 0.02 -4.97 10.88
C GLN A 127 1.06 -4.58 11.93
N MET A 128 1.96 -3.61 11.63
CA MET A 128 2.94 -3.12 12.60
C MET A 128 2.29 -2.64 13.90
N VAL A 129 1.17 -1.92 13.79
CA VAL A 129 0.43 -1.39 14.95
C VAL A 129 -0.28 -2.51 15.71
N ALA A 130 -0.95 -3.42 14.99
CA ALA A 130 -1.67 -4.54 15.59
C ALA A 130 -0.73 -5.54 16.29
N ASP A 131 0.47 -5.78 15.77
CA ASP A 131 1.51 -6.61 16.39
C ASP A 131 2.00 -6.04 17.73
N GLN A 132 1.70 -4.76 18.02
CA GLN A 132 1.98 -4.10 19.29
C GLN A 132 0.78 -4.02 20.24
N GLY A 133 -0.32 -4.72 19.91
CA GLY A 133 -1.56 -4.70 20.70
C GLY A 133 -2.39 -3.43 20.53
N LEU A 134 -2.12 -2.62 19.51
CA LEU A 134 -2.79 -1.34 19.29
C LEU A 134 -3.74 -1.41 18.10
N ALA A 135 -4.78 -0.58 18.10
CA ALA A 135 -5.67 -0.39 16.98
C ALA A 135 -5.23 0.80 16.13
N MET A 136 -5.50 0.76 14.81
CA MET A 136 -5.18 1.84 13.88
C MET A 136 -6.35 2.15 12.94
N LEU A 137 -6.57 3.44 12.71
CA LEU A 137 -7.35 3.95 11.59
C LEU A 137 -6.43 4.88 10.80
N ALA A 138 -6.20 4.58 9.52
CA ALA A 138 -5.29 5.35 8.70
C ALA A 138 -5.85 5.63 7.29
N MET A 139 -5.41 6.74 6.73
CA MET A 139 -5.83 7.26 5.44
C MET A 139 -4.61 7.82 4.71
N SER A 140 -4.54 7.61 3.41
CA SER A 140 -3.51 8.23 2.57
C SER A 140 -4.12 8.75 1.27
N ASN A 141 -3.82 10.00 0.92
CA ASN A 141 -4.10 10.47 -0.43
C ASN A 141 -2.90 10.22 -1.35
N VAL A 142 -3.12 10.40 -2.63
CA VAL A 142 -2.07 10.23 -3.67
C VAL A 142 -2.04 11.48 -4.53
N THR A 143 -0.90 12.14 -4.60
CA THR A 143 -0.64 13.32 -5.43
C THR A 143 0.54 13.07 -6.39
N GLY A 144 1.05 14.09 -7.07
CA GLY A 144 2.22 13.99 -7.94
C GLY A 144 2.00 13.20 -9.24
N ARG A 145 0.76 12.84 -9.57
CA ARG A 145 0.39 12.08 -10.77
C ARG A 145 -0.99 12.48 -11.27
N PRO A 146 -1.32 12.22 -12.54
CA PRO A 146 -2.66 12.49 -13.07
C PRO A 146 -3.76 11.77 -12.26
N ALA A 147 -4.91 12.43 -12.15
CA ALA A 147 -6.11 11.85 -11.55
C ALA A 147 -6.56 10.58 -12.31
N LEU A 148 -7.17 9.64 -11.61
CA LEU A 148 -7.53 8.31 -12.13
C LEU A 148 -9.00 7.94 -11.86
N VAL A 149 -9.63 8.59 -10.88
CA VAL A 149 -10.96 8.24 -10.39
C VAL A 149 -11.89 9.43 -10.60
N ALA A 150 -13.02 9.20 -11.24
CA ALA A 150 -14.05 10.23 -11.38
C ALA A 150 -14.78 10.42 -10.05
N PRO A 151 -15.16 11.64 -9.66
CA PRO A 151 -16.12 11.86 -8.61
C PRO A 151 -17.45 11.15 -8.95
N TRP A 152 -18.24 10.80 -7.94
CA TRP A 152 -19.57 10.24 -8.21
C TRP A 152 -20.43 11.22 -9.00
N GLY A 153 -20.97 10.76 -10.14
CA GLY A 153 -21.69 11.59 -11.10
C GLY A 153 -20.81 12.44 -12.04
N GLY A 154 -19.48 12.38 -11.89
CA GLY A 154 -18.54 13.06 -12.78
C GLY A 154 -18.25 12.24 -14.05
N ALA A 155 -17.90 12.93 -15.14
CA ALA A 155 -17.55 12.32 -16.43
C ALA A 155 -16.03 12.26 -16.69
N GLU A 156 -15.22 12.76 -15.76
CA GLU A 156 -13.76 12.83 -15.91
C GLU A 156 -13.05 12.56 -14.56
N PRO A 157 -11.79 12.07 -14.58
CA PRO A 157 -11.06 11.83 -13.35
C PRO A 157 -10.67 13.13 -12.66
N ARG A 158 -10.87 13.21 -11.33
CA ARG A 158 -10.50 14.33 -10.46
C ARG A 158 -9.85 13.87 -9.17
N MET A 159 -9.83 12.56 -8.91
CA MET A 159 -9.31 11.97 -7.68
C MET A 159 -8.37 10.81 -8.01
N THR A 160 -7.73 10.28 -7.00
CA THR A 160 -6.93 9.05 -7.09
C THR A 160 -7.54 7.93 -6.26
N THR A 161 -6.78 6.86 -6.02
CA THR A 161 -7.28 5.66 -5.36
C THR A 161 -7.42 5.79 -3.84
N ASN A 162 -6.87 6.81 -3.24
CA ASN A 162 -6.99 7.25 -1.83
C ASN A 162 -7.31 6.10 -0.87
N PRO A 163 -6.31 5.31 -0.42
CA PRO A 163 -6.56 4.13 0.38
C PRO A 163 -6.93 4.46 1.83
N PHE A 164 -7.75 3.57 2.39
CA PHE A 164 -8.15 3.52 3.78
C PHE A 164 -7.62 2.22 4.42
N CYS A 165 -7.13 2.31 5.66
CA CYS A 165 -6.70 1.16 6.43
C CYS A 165 -7.25 1.23 7.84
N PHE A 166 -7.74 0.08 8.33
CA PHE A 166 -8.11 -0.13 9.73
C PHE A 166 -7.48 -1.43 10.22
N ALA A 167 -6.90 -1.42 11.42
CA ALA A 167 -6.37 -2.60 12.08
C ALA A 167 -6.88 -2.69 13.52
N TRP A 168 -7.25 -3.92 13.94
CA TRP A 168 -7.64 -4.22 15.31
C TRP A 168 -6.89 -5.46 15.80
N PRO A 169 -6.17 -5.37 16.93
CA PRO A 169 -5.38 -6.47 17.46
C PRO A 169 -6.25 -7.50 18.17
N PHE A 170 -5.74 -8.74 18.25
CA PHE A 170 -6.25 -9.77 19.15
C PHE A 170 -5.12 -10.29 20.05
N SER A 171 -5.45 -10.66 21.29
CA SER A 171 -4.49 -11.16 22.27
C SER A 171 -4.35 -12.68 22.29
N ASP A 172 -5.21 -13.43 21.58
CA ASP A 172 -5.25 -14.90 21.53
C ASP A 172 -4.40 -15.52 20.43
N GLY A 173 -3.61 -14.72 19.71
CA GLY A 173 -2.72 -15.18 18.63
C GLY A 173 -3.38 -15.35 17.25
N ARG A 174 -4.68 -15.07 17.14
CA ARG A 174 -5.32 -15.02 15.79
C ARG A 174 -4.86 -13.80 15.01
N PRO A 175 -4.94 -13.83 13.67
CA PRO A 175 -4.63 -12.66 12.83
C PRO A 175 -5.47 -11.44 13.23
N PRO A 176 -4.92 -10.21 13.19
CA PRO A 176 -5.71 -9.01 13.45
C PRO A 176 -6.81 -8.84 12.39
N ILE A 177 -7.88 -8.13 12.74
CA ILE A 177 -8.74 -7.57 11.69
C ILE A 177 -7.89 -6.54 10.94
N LEU A 178 -7.77 -6.70 9.64
CA LEU A 178 -6.97 -5.82 8.79
C LEU A 178 -7.76 -5.46 7.54
N VAL A 179 -8.39 -4.29 7.58
CA VAL A 179 -9.10 -3.71 6.44
C VAL A 179 -8.14 -2.79 5.70
N ASP A 180 -7.85 -3.07 4.43
CA ASP A 180 -6.95 -2.28 3.59
C ASP A 180 -7.50 -2.27 2.16
N PHE A 181 -8.03 -1.14 1.73
CA PHE A 181 -8.63 -1.00 0.41
C PHE A 181 -8.49 0.41 -0.17
N ALA A 182 -8.48 0.49 -1.50
CA ALA A 182 -8.63 1.73 -2.24
C ALA A 182 -10.08 2.18 -2.27
N THR A 183 -10.35 3.49 -2.31
CA THR A 183 -11.70 4.05 -2.46
C THR A 183 -12.25 3.94 -3.88
N SER A 184 -11.43 3.54 -4.84
CA SER A 184 -11.83 3.18 -6.20
C SER A 184 -12.42 1.77 -6.27
N SER A 185 -13.23 1.51 -7.29
CA SER A 185 -13.87 0.20 -7.55
C SER A 185 -12.88 -0.92 -7.85
N MET A 186 -11.67 -0.59 -8.30
CA MET A 186 -10.56 -1.52 -8.48
C MET A 186 -9.20 -0.80 -8.42
N ALA A 187 -8.14 -1.57 -8.21
CA ALA A 187 -6.77 -1.07 -8.33
C ALA A 187 -6.35 -0.92 -9.81
N LEU A 188 -5.59 0.14 -10.14
CA LEU A 188 -5.12 0.39 -11.51
C LEU A 188 -4.32 -0.78 -12.09
N ASN A 189 -3.46 -1.42 -11.28
CA ASN A 189 -2.70 -2.59 -11.73
C ASN A 189 -3.59 -3.79 -12.05
N LYS A 190 -4.71 -3.99 -11.33
CA LYS A 190 -5.70 -5.00 -11.67
C LYS A 190 -6.33 -4.71 -13.03
N ALA A 191 -6.71 -3.45 -13.29
CA ALA A 191 -7.23 -3.04 -14.58
C ALA A 191 -6.23 -3.29 -15.71
N ARG A 192 -4.93 -3.00 -15.49
CA ARG A 192 -3.86 -3.26 -16.49
C ARG A 192 -3.74 -4.74 -16.82
N VAL A 193 -3.76 -5.62 -15.82
CA VAL A 193 -3.73 -7.07 -16.05
C VAL A 193 -4.98 -7.54 -16.78
N MET A 194 -6.16 -7.03 -16.44
CA MET A 194 -7.41 -7.36 -17.13
C MET A 194 -7.35 -6.93 -18.60
N SER A 195 -6.91 -5.70 -18.88
CA SER A 195 -6.73 -5.18 -20.25
C SER A 195 -5.77 -6.05 -21.05
N SER A 196 -4.60 -6.39 -20.51
CA SER A 196 -3.60 -7.22 -21.20
C SER A 196 -4.04 -8.67 -21.45
N THR A 197 -5.03 -9.17 -20.69
CA THR A 197 -5.57 -10.53 -20.82
C THR A 197 -6.94 -10.58 -21.49
N GLY A 198 -7.46 -9.44 -21.99
CA GLY A 198 -8.78 -9.36 -22.63
C GLY A 198 -9.97 -9.57 -21.68
N LYS A 199 -9.77 -9.48 -20.36
CA LYS A 199 -10.83 -9.62 -19.38
C LYS A 199 -11.61 -8.31 -19.22
N GLN A 200 -12.92 -8.44 -19.09
CA GLN A 200 -13.82 -7.30 -18.88
C GLN A 200 -13.96 -6.99 -17.37
N ALA A 201 -14.12 -5.70 -17.05
CA ALA A 201 -14.51 -5.23 -15.74
C ALA A 201 -16.01 -5.47 -15.48
N ALA A 202 -16.40 -5.50 -14.22
CA ALA A 202 -17.81 -5.53 -13.86
C ALA A 202 -18.50 -4.19 -14.22
N PRO A 203 -19.81 -4.20 -14.49
CA PRO A 203 -20.56 -2.97 -14.68
C PRO A 203 -20.42 -2.00 -13.49
N GLY A 204 -20.36 -0.70 -13.78
CA GLY A 204 -20.26 0.34 -12.75
C GLY A 204 -18.84 0.53 -12.18
N GLN A 205 -17.82 0.00 -12.82
CA GLN A 205 -16.42 0.18 -12.38
C GLN A 205 -15.65 1.23 -13.18
N LEU A 206 -16.04 1.48 -14.42
CA LEU A 206 -15.30 2.31 -15.37
C LEU A 206 -16.22 3.21 -16.17
N ILE A 207 -15.65 4.33 -16.63
CA ILE A 207 -16.19 5.18 -17.69
C ILE A 207 -15.13 5.38 -18.77
N ASP A 208 -15.58 5.57 -20.01
CA ASP A 208 -14.70 5.98 -21.13
C ASP A 208 -14.33 7.48 -21.07
N ALA A 209 -13.55 7.94 -22.03
CA ALA A 209 -13.12 9.34 -22.11
C ALA A 209 -14.28 10.36 -22.37
N GLN A 210 -15.46 9.89 -22.75
CA GLN A 210 -16.67 10.68 -22.92
C GLN A 210 -17.60 10.63 -21.71
N GLY A 211 -17.20 9.90 -20.64
CA GLY A 211 -18.00 9.73 -19.42
C GLY A 211 -19.08 8.64 -19.53
N ASN A 212 -19.11 7.84 -20.61
CA ASN A 212 -20.08 6.76 -20.73
C ASN A 212 -19.60 5.52 -19.94
N PRO A 213 -20.54 4.74 -19.35
CA PRO A 213 -20.18 3.47 -18.70
C PRO A 213 -19.42 2.54 -19.64
N SER A 214 -18.33 1.94 -19.14
CA SER A 214 -17.53 0.98 -19.89
C SER A 214 -17.19 -0.23 -19.01
N ASN A 215 -17.07 -1.40 -19.66
CA ASN A 215 -16.54 -2.61 -19.05
C ASN A 215 -15.14 -2.97 -19.59
N ASP A 216 -14.62 -2.21 -20.55
CA ASP A 216 -13.29 -2.40 -21.11
C ASP A 216 -12.22 -1.70 -20.26
N PRO A 217 -11.33 -2.42 -19.55
CA PRO A 217 -10.24 -1.80 -18.80
C PRO A 217 -9.25 -1.02 -19.66
N GLY A 218 -9.23 -1.25 -20.97
CA GLY A 218 -8.39 -0.54 -21.94
C GLY A 218 -8.66 0.97 -21.98
N VAL A 219 -9.88 1.40 -21.64
CA VAL A 219 -10.25 2.83 -21.61
C VAL A 219 -9.38 3.66 -20.67
N LEU A 220 -8.83 3.05 -19.61
CA LEU A 220 -7.94 3.73 -18.66
C LEU A 220 -6.55 4.06 -19.25
N PHE A 221 -6.20 3.42 -20.35
CA PHE A 221 -4.90 3.53 -21.02
C PHE A 221 -5.02 4.16 -22.41
N SER A 222 -6.21 4.64 -22.78
CA SER A 222 -6.45 5.38 -24.02
C SER A 222 -5.97 6.84 -23.92
N ASN A 223 -5.98 7.55 -25.02
CA ASN A 223 -5.70 8.99 -25.06
C ASN A 223 -6.82 9.73 -25.83
N PRO A 224 -7.63 10.56 -25.16
CA PRO A 224 -7.66 10.80 -23.71
C PRO A 224 -8.09 9.55 -22.91
N PRO A 225 -7.67 9.41 -21.66
CA PRO A 225 -8.03 8.26 -20.82
C PRO A 225 -9.45 8.37 -20.29
N GLY A 226 -10.08 7.22 -20.07
CA GLY A 226 -11.25 7.10 -19.21
C GLY A 226 -10.92 7.16 -17.73
N ALA A 227 -11.86 6.80 -16.86
CA ALA A 227 -11.69 6.84 -15.42
C ALA A 227 -12.22 5.60 -14.71
N LEU A 228 -11.61 5.29 -13.56
CA LEU A 228 -12.18 4.43 -12.54
C LEU A 228 -13.38 5.13 -11.89
N LEU A 229 -14.32 4.36 -11.37
CA LEU A 229 -15.40 4.85 -10.52
C LEU A 229 -15.10 4.53 -9.04
N PRO A 230 -15.64 5.28 -8.08
CA PRO A 230 -15.54 4.96 -6.66
C PRO A 230 -16.30 3.65 -6.33
N PHE A 231 -15.82 2.89 -5.35
CA PHE A 231 -16.59 1.73 -4.88
C PHE A 231 -17.89 2.20 -4.21
N GLY A 232 -18.98 1.43 -4.37
CA GLY A 232 -20.27 1.77 -3.73
C GLY A 232 -20.74 3.20 -4.03
N GLU A 233 -20.41 3.73 -5.22
CA GLU A 233 -20.90 5.00 -5.74
C GLU A 233 -20.53 6.21 -4.83
N HIS A 234 -21.55 6.93 -4.33
CA HIS A 234 -21.37 8.10 -3.45
C HIS A 234 -20.63 7.77 -2.13
N LYS A 235 -20.66 6.52 -1.67
CA LYS A 235 -19.99 6.09 -0.41
C LYS A 235 -18.48 6.14 -0.56
N GLY A 236 -17.95 5.49 -1.59
CA GLY A 236 -16.50 5.52 -1.90
C GLY A 236 -16.03 6.92 -2.26
N PHE A 237 -16.86 7.70 -2.98
CA PHE A 237 -16.55 9.10 -3.27
C PHE A 237 -16.48 9.95 -1.99
N GLY A 238 -17.45 9.82 -1.08
CA GLY A 238 -17.43 10.54 0.20
C GLY A 238 -16.21 10.19 1.05
N LEU A 239 -15.83 8.90 1.07
CA LEU A 239 -14.62 8.45 1.77
C LEU A 239 -13.34 9.01 1.12
N ALA A 240 -13.25 8.99 -0.22
CA ALA A 240 -12.11 9.55 -0.94
C ALA A 240 -11.95 11.06 -0.70
N LEU A 241 -13.07 11.81 -0.66
CA LEU A 241 -13.07 13.23 -0.32
C LEU A 241 -12.59 13.47 1.11
N MET A 242 -13.08 12.69 2.08
CA MET A 242 -12.61 12.76 3.47
C MET A 242 -11.10 12.51 3.56
N ILE A 243 -10.57 11.57 2.78
CA ILE A 243 -9.13 11.25 2.76
C ILE A 243 -8.32 12.43 2.22
N GLU A 244 -8.77 13.12 1.17
CA GLU A 244 -8.10 14.35 0.70
C GLU A 244 -8.04 15.42 1.81
N MET A 245 -9.11 15.58 2.57
CA MET A 245 -9.13 16.55 3.67
C MET A 245 -8.19 16.15 4.81
N MET A 246 -8.24 14.88 5.25
CA MET A 246 -7.50 14.41 6.42
C MET A 246 -6.03 14.13 6.10
N ALA A 247 -5.76 13.36 5.06
CA ALA A 247 -4.39 12.99 4.69
C ALA A 247 -3.69 14.08 3.87
N GLY A 248 -4.39 14.79 3.00
CA GLY A 248 -3.82 15.89 2.23
C GLY A 248 -3.72 17.17 3.08
N ILE A 249 -4.82 17.83 3.31
CA ILE A 249 -4.83 19.20 3.89
C ILE A 249 -4.39 19.19 5.36
N LEU A 250 -4.99 18.34 6.20
CA LEU A 250 -4.71 18.34 7.66
C LEU A 250 -3.25 17.92 7.97
N SER A 251 -2.63 17.08 7.12
CA SER A 251 -1.22 16.72 7.29
C SER A 251 -0.25 17.86 6.97
N GLY A 252 -0.72 18.93 6.33
CA GLY A 252 0.10 19.98 5.76
C GLY A 252 0.75 19.58 4.43
N GLY A 253 0.15 18.61 3.75
CA GLY A 253 0.53 18.15 2.42
C GLY A 253 -0.33 18.79 1.32
N ASP A 254 -0.35 18.15 0.16
CA ASP A 254 -1.03 18.60 -1.04
C ASP A 254 -2.31 17.78 -1.31
N THR A 255 -3.18 18.30 -2.17
CA THR A 255 -4.32 17.59 -2.73
C THR A 255 -4.03 17.19 -4.18
N ILE A 256 -4.89 16.36 -4.76
CA ILE A 256 -4.81 15.96 -6.18
C ILE A 256 -5.24 17.09 -7.15
N ALA A 257 -5.46 18.32 -6.68
CA ALA A 257 -5.80 19.44 -7.55
C ALA A 257 -4.75 19.64 -8.67
N GLU A 258 -5.15 20.26 -9.78
CA GLU A 258 -4.34 20.32 -11.00
C GLU A 258 -2.95 20.96 -10.78
N ASP A 259 -2.87 21.96 -9.94
CA ASP A 259 -1.60 22.65 -9.62
C ASP A 259 -0.56 21.77 -8.91
N HIS A 260 -1.01 20.65 -8.34
CA HIS A 260 -0.16 19.67 -7.64
C HIS A 260 0.03 18.37 -8.43
N GLN A 261 -0.46 18.30 -9.68
CA GLN A 261 -0.24 17.18 -10.56
C GLN A 261 1.09 17.33 -11.29
N THR A 262 1.88 16.29 -11.30
CA THR A 262 3.14 16.23 -12.04
C THR A 262 3.16 14.96 -12.88
N ASP A 263 4.07 14.88 -13.85
CA ASP A 263 4.34 13.65 -14.60
C ASP A 263 5.27 12.69 -13.82
N GLY A 264 5.50 13.00 -12.57
CA GLY A 264 6.42 12.30 -11.70
C GLY A 264 5.88 11.01 -11.11
N SER A 265 6.34 10.71 -9.93
CA SER A 265 5.95 9.56 -9.13
C SER A 265 4.76 9.87 -8.23
N ALA A 266 4.12 8.82 -7.71
CA ALA A 266 3.11 8.98 -6.68
C ALA A 266 3.76 9.54 -5.40
N HIS A 267 3.20 10.65 -4.90
CA HIS A 267 3.49 11.20 -3.59
C HIS A 267 2.31 10.92 -2.68
N ASN A 268 2.60 10.68 -1.41
CA ASN A 268 1.58 10.36 -0.43
C ASN A 268 1.69 11.28 0.79
N HIS A 269 0.53 11.55 1.36
CA HIS A 269 0.42 12.12 2.70
C HIS A 269 -0.41 11.15 3.53
N LEU A 270 -0.14 11.08 4.82
CA LEU A 270 -0.74 10.13 5.75
C LEU A 270 -1.40 10.87 6.91
N PHE A 271 -2.59 10.43 7.23
CA PHE A 271 -3.25 10.65 8.51
C PHE A 271 -3.44 9.29 9.18
N ALA A 272 -3.07 9.15 10.46
CA ALA A 272 -3.36 7.95 11.23
C ALA A 272 -3.75 8.30 12.67
N LEU A 273 -4.72 7.57 13.20
CA LEU A 273 -5.06 7.51 14.61
C LEU A 273 -4.69 6.12 15.13
N ILE A 274 -3.76 6.08 16.07
CA ILE A 274 -3.28 4.86 16.73
C ILE A 274 -3.80 4.90 18.15
N ILE A 275 -4.44 3.82 18.60
CA ILE A 275 -5.18 3.75 19.87
C ILE A 275 -4.70 2.52 20.65
N ASP A 276 -4.48 2.67 21.93
CA ASP A 276 -4.31 1.58 22.88
C ASP A 276 -5.70 1.22 23.44
N PRO A 277 -6.34 0.13 22.99
CA PRO A 277 -7.70 -0.18 23.40
C PRO A 277 -7.84 -0.43 24.90
N ASP A 278 -6.80 -0.96 25.55
CA ASP A 278 -6.81 -1.33 26.96
C ASP A 278 -6.83 -0.09 27.90
N GLN A 279 -6.46 1.09 27.37
CA GLN A 279 -6.61 2.34 28.13
C GLN A 279 -8.01 2.94 28.05
N PHE A 280 -8.89 2.38 27.22
CA PHE A 280 -10.30 2.83 27.10
C PHE A 280 -11.28 1.86 27.77
N THR A 281 -10.94 0.57 27.77
CA THR A 281 -11.78 -0.46 28.41
C THR A 281 -10.99 -1.74 28.68
N ASP A 282 -11.17 -2.33 29.84
CA ASP A 282 -10.57 -3.63 30.21
C ASP A 282 -11.16 -4.81 29.40
N LEU A 283 -12.25 -4.58 28.65
CA LEU A 283 -12.97 -5.60 27.90
C LEU A 283 -12.61 -5.64 26.41
N ALA A 284 -11.69 -4.77 25.94
CA ALA A 284 -11.40 -4.65 24.50
C ALA A 284 -11.00 -5.98 23.86
N GLY A 285 -10.09 -6.72 24.48
CA GLY A 285 -9.61 -8.01 24.00
C GLY A 285 -10.71 -9.08 23.99
N GLU A 286 -11.36 -9.32 25.13
CA GLU A 286 -12.40 -10.35 25.27
C GLU A 286 -13.61 -10.09 24.37
N THR A 287 -14.13 -8.86 24.40
CA THR A 287 -15.29 -8.47 23.58
C THR A 287 -14.98 -8.52 22.09
N GLY A 288 -13.78 -8.09 21.70
CA GLY A 288 -13.33 -8.16 20.30
C GLY A 288 -13.23 -9.60 19.79
N GLN A 289 -12.69 -10.51 20.59
CA GLN A 289 -12.62 -11.94 20.29
C GLN A 289 -14.02 -12.55 20.17
N PHE A 290 -14.88 -12.29 21.15
CA PHE A 290 -16.27 -12.76 21.12
C PHE A 290 -17.01 -12.30 19.87
N PHE A 291 -16.85 -11.03 19.47
CA PHE A 291 -17.47 -10.50 18.26
C PHE A 291 -16.94 -11.16 17.01
N ALA A 292 -15.63 -11.39 16.91
CA ALA A 292 -15.04 -12.13 15.79
C ALA A 292 -15.58 -13.56 15.70
N ASP A 293 -15.68 -14.28 16.82
CA ASP A 293 -16.23 -15.62 16.89
C ASP A 293 -17.71 -15.65 16.48
N TYR A 294 -18.49 -14.66 16.93
CA TYR A 294 -19.89 -14.50 16.51
C TYR A 294 -20.01 -14.35 14.98
N LEU A 295 -19.16 -13.56 14.34
CA LEU A 295 -19.15 -13.42 12.87
C LEU A 295 -18.74 -14.72 12.16
N LEU A 296 -17.70 -15.37 12.65
CA LEU A 296 -17.17 -16.62 12.07
C LEU A 296 -18.16 -17.79 12.20
N ALA A 297 -19.03 -17.80 13.22
CA ALA A 297 -20.08 -18.78 13.42
C ALA A 297 -21.25 -18.62 12.42
N THR A 298 -21.28 -17.56 11.61
CA THR A 298 -22.34 -17.33 10.63
C THR A 298 -22.39 -18.45 9.60
N GLN A 299 -23.57 -19.01 9.34
CA GLN A 299 -23.76 -20.00 8.28
C GLN A 299 -23.45 -19.39 6.91
N PRO A 300 -22.62 -20.03 6.09
CA PRO A 300 -22.35 -19.54 4.74
C PRO A 300 -23.61 -19.59 3.88
N GLN A 301 -23.64 -18.77 2.83
CA GLN A 301 -24.67 -18.89 1.80
C GLN A 301 -24.62 -20.31 1.18
N PRO A 302 -25.75 -20.84 0.69
CA PRO A 302 -25.77 -22.14 0.02
C PRO A 302 -24.72 -22.25 -1.09
N GLY A 303 -23.78 -23.19 -0.97
CA GLY A 303 -22.65 -23.35 -1.90
C GLY A 303 -21.53 -22.32 -1.75
N GLY A 304 -21.61 -21.43 -0.76
CA GLY A 304 -20.59 -20.43 -0.45
C GLY A 304 -19.46 -20.96 0.45
N ASN A 305 -18.40 -20.18 0.55
CA ASN A 305 -17.30 -20.42 1.48
C ASN A 305 -17.67 -20.00 2.91
N PRO A 306 -16.98 -20.52 3.95
CA PRO A 306 -17.10 -20.04 5.30
C PRO A 306 -16.89 -18.50 5.39
N VAL A 307 -17.60 -17.86 6.33
CA VAL A 307 -17.41 -16.45 6.61
C VAL A 307 -16.04 -16.24 7.22
N ILE A 308 -15.31 -15.24 6.75
CA ILE A 308 -13.99 -14.84 7.24
C ILE A 308 -13.99 -13.32 7.44
N TYR A 309 -13.15 -12.82 8.35
CA TYR A 309 -12.95 -11.37 8.49
C TYR A 309 -11.70 -10.92 7.69
N PRO A 310 -11.61 -9.63 7.30
CA PRO A 310 -10.44 -9.05 6.66
C PRO A 310 -9.18 -9.21 7.54
N GLY A 311 -8.08 -9.65 6.95
CA GLY A 311 -6.84 -10.01 7.64
C GLY A 311 -6.57 -11.51 7.65
N MET A 312 -7.61 -12.37 7.70
CA MET A 312 -7.43 -13.82 7.65
C MET A 312 -6.84 -14.32 6.32
N PRO A 313 -7.33 -13.88 5.14
CA PRO A 313 -6.73 -14.27 3.87
C PRO A 313 -5.28 -13.82 3.73
N GLU A 314 -4.99 -12.62 4.20
CA GLU A 314 -3.66 -12.03 4.21
C GLU A 314 -2.69 -12.84 5.07
N ALA A 315 -3.09 -13.20 6.28
CA ALA A 315 -2.29 -14.03 7.18
C ALA A 315 -2.02 -15.42 6.59
N ALA A 316 -3.04 -16.06 6.00
CA ALA A 316 -2.89 -17.35 5.32
C ALA A 316 -1.93 -17.25 4.10
N ASN A 317 -1.97 -16.14 3.35
CA ASN A 317 -1.02 -15.90 2.28
C ASN A 317 0.41 -15.72 2.83
N ARG A 318 0.59 -14.94 3.88
CA ARG A 318 1.88 -14.70 4.52
C ARG A 318 2.52 -16.00 5.00
N GLU A 319 1.75 -16.89 5.59
CA GLU A 319 2.22 -18.21 6.02
C GLU A 319 2.61 -19.07 4.81
N ARG A 320 1.77 -19.15 3.79
CA ARG A 320 2.05 -19.90 2.55
C ARG A 320 3.31 -19.40 1.86
N ASN A 321 3.49 -18.08 1.83
CA ASN A 321 4.61 -17.40 1.18
C ASN A 321 5.77 -17.12 2.14
N ALA A 322 5.86 -17.82 3.28
CA ALA A 322 6.86 -17.54 4.31
C ALA A 322 8.29 -17.69 3.81
N LYS A 323 8.56 -18.70 2.96
CA LYS A 323 9.90 -19.02 2.45
C LYS A 323 10.11 -18.67 0.98
N MET A 324 9.06 -18.75 0.18
CA MET A 324 9.12 -18.58 -1.28
C MET A 324 8.02 -17.62 -1.73
N ILE A 325 8.34 -16.74 -2.67
CA ILE A 325 7.37 -15.85 -3.32
C ILE A 325 7.37 -16.08 -4.83
N THR A 326 6.22 -15.79 -5.44
CA THR A 326 6.03 -15.93 -6.89
C THR A 326 6.27 -14.59 -7.56
N ILE A 327 7.28 -14.49 -8.40
CA ILE A 327 7.59 -13.27 -9.16
C ILE A 327 7.56 -13.52 -10.67
N PRO A 328 7.23 -12.50 -11.50
CA PRO A 328 7.28 -12.63 -12.95
C PRO A 328 8.68 -12.90 -13.47
N VAL A 329 8.81 -13.78 -14.48
CA VAL A 329 10.10 -14.03 -15.18
C VAL A 329 10.69 -12.73 -15.71
N SER A 330 9.86 -11.83 -16.25
CA SER A 330 10.32 -10.54 -16.77
C SER A 330 10.99 -9.67 -15.72
N PHE A 331 10.44 -9.65 -14.50
CA PHE A 331 11.05 -8.92 -13.39
C PHE A 331 12.40 -9.57 -12.98
N TRP A 332 12.44 -10.90 -12.90
CA TRP A 332 13.67 -11.61 -12.57
C TRP A 332 14.78 -11.34 -13.59
N SER A 333 14.48 -11.46 -14.88
CA SER A 333 15.43 -11.13 -15.95
C SER A 333 15.91 -9.68 -15.85
N TRP A 334 15.01 -8.74 -15.57
CA TRP A 334 15.36 -7.35 -15.36
C TRP A 334 16.33 -7.15 -14.18
N VAL A 335 16.13 -7.86 -13.06
CA VAL A 335 17.06 -7.83 -11.90
C VAL A 335 18.45 -8.30 -12.30
N VAL A 336 18.56 -9.46 -12.94
CA VAL A 336 19.86 -10.03 -13.36
C VAL A 336 20.58 -9.10 -14.32
N GLU A 337 19.87 -8.57 -15.33
CA GLU A 337 20.45 -7.61 -16.28
C GLU A 337 20.89 -6.31 -15.61
N HIS A 338 20.13 -5.82 -14.61
CA HIS A 338 20.47 -4.58 -13.95
C HIS A 338 21.75 -4.71 -13.10
N TYR A 339 21.95 -5.81 -12.42
CA TYR A 339 23.20 -6.12 -11.72
C TYR A 339 24.37 -6.26 -12.71
N ALA A 340 24.17 -6.96 -13.83
CA ALA A 340 25.19 -7.10 -14.87
C ALA A 340 25.64 -5.76 -15.45
N ARG A 341 24.69 -4.81 -15.67
CA ARG A 341 25.02 -3.43 -16.11
C ARG A 341 25.87 -2.65 -15.09
N LYS A 342 25.81 -3.02 -13.83
CA LYS A 342 26.65 -2.46 -12.76
C LYS A 342 27.98 -3.23 -12.57
N GLY A 343 28.27 -4.19 -13.47
CA GLY A 343 29.49 -4.99 -13.44
C GLY A 343 29.47 -6.12 -12.41
N ILE A 344 28.31 -6.46 -11.88
CA ILE A 344 28.14 -7.52 -10.87
C ILE A 344 27.52 -8.74 -11.54
N ASP A 345 28.30 -9.82 -11.61
CA ASP A 345 27.80 -11.13 -12.04
C ASP A 345 27.23 -11.87 -10.81
N LEU A 346 25.94 -12.10 -10.83
CA LEU A 346 25.25 -12.85 -9.76
C LEU A 346 25.43 -14.37 -9.90
N GLY A 347 26.07 -14.86 -10.96
CA GLY A 347 26.13 -16.29 -11.28
C GLY A 347 24.75 -16.90 -11.56
N LEU A 348 23.76 -16.07 -11.92
CA LEU A 348 22.37 -16.46 -12.11
C LEU A 348 22.03 -16.37 -13.61
N HIS A 349 21.61 -17.48 -14.20
CA HIS A 349 21.03 -17.44 -15.54
C HIS A 349 19.59 -16.91 -15.49
N PRO A 350 19.19 -16.05 -16.43
CA PRO A 350 17.83 -15.49 -16.47
C PRO A 350 16.71 -16.56 -16.50
N GLN A 351 17.02 -17.76 -16.95
CA GLN A 351 16.07 -18.87 -17.11
C GLN A 351 16.30 -20.07 -16.18
N GLU A 352 17.47 -20.24 -15.57
CA GLU A 352 17.83 -21.48 -14.87
C GLU A 352 17.79 -21.41 -13.33
N SER A 353 17.69 -20.23 -12.74
CA SER A 353 17.77 -20.07 -11.28
C SER A 353 16.46 -20.40 -10.53
N ALA A 354 15.47 -20.91 -11.22
CA ALA A 354 14.17 -21.26 -10.62
C ALA A 354 14.19 -22.61 -9.86
N LEU A 355 15.26 -23.43 -9.99
CA LEU A 355 15.31 -24.80 -9.50
C LEU A 355 16.41 -25.09 -8.47
N ALA A 356 17.20 -24.09 -8.07
CA ALA A 356 18.26 -24.25 -7.08
C ALA A 356 17.94 -23.42 -5.83
N GLY A 357 17.21 -24.01 -4.89
CA GLY A 357 16.96 -23.44 -3.58
C GLY A 357 16.79 -24.51 -2.55
#